data_107bec2f95fd267d68e5dfb0361fb398
#
_entry.id   107bec2f95fd267d68e5dfb0361fb398
#
_cell.length_a   1.000
_cell.length_b   1.000
_cell.length_c   1.000
_cell.angle_alpha   90.00
_cell.angle_beta   90.00
_cell.angle_gamma   90.00
#
_symmetry.space_group_name_H-M   'P 1'
#
loop_
_entity.id
_entity.type
_entity.pdbx_description
1 polymer ?
#
loop_
_entity_poly.entity_id
_entity_poly.type
_entity_poly.pdbx_seq_one_letter_code
_entity_poly.pdbx_strand_id
1 'polypeptide(L)' 'MKVKELENLIQELEENGQKKEAENLKILLSLLN' A
#
# COMPACT_ATOMS: atom_id res chain seq x y z
N MET A 1 -12.16 -8.96 -0.75
CA MET A 1 -10.92 -8.34 -0.33
C MET A 1 -11.18 -6.94 0.20
N LYS A 2 -10.55 -6.58 1.28
CA LYS A 2 -10.82 -5.28 1.90
C LYS A 2 -9.71 -4.29 1.55
N VAL A 3 -10.09 -3.27 0.83
CA VAL A 3 -9.17 -2.24 0.41
C VAL A 3 -8.54 -1.55 1.62
N LYS A 4 -9.29 -1.43 2.70
CA LYS A 4 -8.79 -0.77 3.88
C LYS A 4 -7.60 -1.50 4.49
N GLU A 5 -7.62 -2.81 4.48
CA GLU A 5 -6.48 -3.58 4.97
C GLU A 5 -5.25 -3.34 4.12
N LEU A 6 -5.44 -3.22 2.82
CA LEU A 6 -4.33 -2.94 1.94
C LEU A 6 -3.75 -1.56 2.21
N GLU A 7 -4.62 -0.59 2.46
CA GLU A 7 -4.16 0.76 2.79
C GLU A 7 -3.38 0.77 4.10
N ASN A 8 -3.82 -0.01 5.07
CA ASN A 8 -3.09 -0.11 6.32
C ASN A 8 -1.70 -0.69 6.13
N LEU A 9 -1.58 -1.68 5.27
CA LEU A 9 -0.29 -2.28 4.98
C LEU A 9 0.63 -1.26 4.31
N ILE A 10 0.09 -0.49 3.38
CA ILE A 10 0.89 0.54 2.71
C ILE A 10 1.43 1.54 3.73
N GLN A 11 0.58 1.96 4.64
CA GLN A 11 1.01 2.91 5.66
C GLN A 11 2.10 2.32 6.55
N GLU A 12 1.96 1.06 6.88
CA GLU A 12 2.96 0.41 7.72
C GLU A 12 4.30 0.33 7.02
N LEU A 13 4.28 0.05 5.73
CA LEU A 13 5.52 0.01 4.95
C LEU A 13 6.20 1.38 4.93
N GLU A 14 5.41 2.43 4.80
CA GLU A 14 5.97 3.77 4.80
C GLU A 14 6.61 4.11 6.13
N GLU A 15 5.97 3.69 7.21
CA GLU A 15 6.51 3.95 8.55
C GLU A 15 7.80 3.19 8.79
N ASN A 16 7.96 2.05 8.14
CA ASN A 16 9.17 1.26 8.25
C ASN A 16 10.27 1.71 7.31
N GLY A 17 10.03 2.75 6.54
CA GLY A 17 11.02 3.27 5.61
C GLY A 17 11.06 2.56 4.27
N GLN A 18 10.13 1.67 4.02
CA GLN A 18 10.06 0.94 2.75
C GLN A 18 9.16 1.69 1.79
N LYS A 19 9.59 2.88 1.41
CA LYS A 19 8.75 3.74 0.59
C LYS A 19 8.55 3.18 -0.81
N LYS A 20 9.56 2.53 -1.35
CA LYS A 20 9.46 2.00 -2.70
C LYS A 20 8.38 0.93 -2.79
N GLU A 21 8.34 0.04 -1.82
CA GLU A 21 7.34 -1.00 -1.82
C GLU A 21 5.96 -0.46 -1.53
N ALA A 22 5.88 0.54 -0.66
CA ALA A 22 4.60 1.19 -0.42
C ALA A 22 4.08 1.82 -1.70
N GLU A 23 4.95 2.41 -2.48
CA GLU A 23 4.54 3.00 -3.75
C GLU A 23 4.04 1.95 -4.72
N ASN A 24 4.71 0.81 -4.78
CA ASN A 24 4.27 -0.27 -5.65
C ASN A 24 2.88 -0.75 -5.26
N LEU A 25 2.62 -0.87 -3.97
CA LEU A 25 1.30 -1.30 -3.53
C LEU A 25 0.24 -0.26 -3.84
N LYS A 26 0.60 1.01 -3.77
CA LYS A 26 -0.35 2.06 -4.14
C LYS A 26 -0.75 1.96 -5.60
N ILE A 27 0.20 1.64 -6.45
CA ILE A 27 -0.10 1.47 -7.88
C ILE A 27 -1.04 0.29 -8.08
N LEU A 28 -0.77 -0.82 -7.41
CA LEU A 28 -1.64 -1.98 -7.50
C LEU A 28 -3.05 -1.64 -7.03
N LEU A 29 -3.15 -0.90 -5.95
CA LEU A 29 -4.45 -0.50 -5.43
C LEU A 29 -5.20 0.34 -6.43
N SER A 30 -4.51 1.24 -7.13
CA SER A 30 -5.12 2.05 -8.17
C SER A 30 -5.70 1.19 -9.27
N LEU A 31 -5.00 0.14 -9.64
CA LEU A 31 -5.48 -0.73 -10.71
C LEU A 31 -6.71 -1.53 -10.29
N LEU A 32 -6.82 -1.82 -9.01
CA LEU A 32 -7.99 -2.55 -8.52
C LEU A 32 -9.24 -1.70 -8.41
N ASN A 33 -9.07 -0.41 -8.26
CA ASN A 33 -10.20 0.51 -8.26
C ASN A 33 -10.61 0.81 -9.69
#